data_9f661145ca18cb4376345b8cdead6629
#
_entry.id   9f661145ca18cb4376345b8cdead6629
#
_cell.length_a   1.000
_cell.length_b   1.000
_cell.length_c   1.000
_cell.angle_alpha   90.00
_cell.angle_beta   90.00
_cell.angle_gamma   90.00
#
_symmetry.space_group_name_H-M   'P 1'
#
loop_
_entity.id
_entity.type
_entity.pdbx_description
1 polymer ?
#
loop_
_entity_poly.entity_id
_entity_poly.type
_entity_poly.pdbx_seq_one_letter_code
_entity_poly.pdbx_strand_id
1 'polypeptide(L)'
;MAQLDGRRILITGVSRRAGIAYTLAGRLADHGARTFTSGWAPHDAEQPWGADDAAAPDLSLDLADPEAPARLVATARTELGGVDVLLAVHARSSTQSLAQLTAGELDTTFAVNARATLLLVREFAAGFAGEHGRVITFSSGQHRGPMPGELPYIASKAAIQQLTPSLALELAPRGITVNCVNPGPVDTGYADDVAQAAVAAAHPQRRWGTPHDIVAAIVWLASPASDWVTGQTIDVDGGWSVRA
;
A
#
# COMPACT_ATOMS: atom_id res chain seq x y z
N MET A 1 17.48 5.50 -20.07
CA MET A 1 17.74 4.64 -18.91
C MET A 1 16.42 4.41 -18.19
N ALA A 2 16.18 3.21 -17.71
CA ALA A 2 15.01 2.91 -16.92
C ALA A 2 15.08 3.73 -15.62
N GLN A 3 13.96 4.33 -15.17
CA GLN A 3 13.94 5.25 -14.02
C GLN A 3 14.30 4.58 -12.69
N LEU A 4 14.18 3.24 -12.62
CA LEU A 4 14.40 2.44 -11.42
C LEU A 4 15.50 1.38 -11.61
N ASP A 5 16.42 1.61 -12.55
CA ASP A 5 17.44 0.64 -12.90
C ASP A 5 18.23 0.16 -11.68
N GLY A 6 18.19 -1.16 -11.43
CA GLY A 6 18.84 -1.81 -10.30
C GLY A 6 18.22 -1.58 -8.92
N ARG A 7 17.16 -0.77 -8.78
CA ARG A 7 16.48 -0.55 -7.49
C ARG A 7 15.83 -1.85 -6.97
N ARG A 8 16.05 -2.14 -5.71
CA ARG A 8 15.56 -3.34 -5.02
C ARG A 8 14.32 -2.98 -4.22
N ILE A 9 13.17 -3.52 -4.61
CA ILE A 9 11.87 -3.09 -4.11
C ILE A 9 11.14 -4.25 -3.44
N LEU A 10 10.80 -4.11 -2.17
CA LEU A 10 9.87 -4.98 -1.46
C LEU A 10 8.45 -4.43 -1.59
N ILE A 11 7.53 -5.27 -2.08
CA ILE A 11 6.11 -4.92 -2.30
C ILE A 11 5.24 -5.87 -1.50
N THR A 12 4.36 -5.33 -0.65
CA THR A 12 3.39 -6.13 0.10
C THR A 12 1.98 -6.02 -0.51
N GLY A 13 1.13 -7.04 -0.30
CA GLY A 13 -0.26 -7.02 -0.73
C GLY A 13 -0.50 -7.57 -2.14
N VAL A 14 0.42 -8.40 -2.66
CA VAL A 14 0.26 -9.10 -3.94
C VAL A 14 -0.53 -10.39 -3.70
N SER A 15 -1.85 -10.31 -3.69
CA SER A 15 -2.75 -11.46 -3.49
C SER A 15 -3.79 -11.63 -4.60
N ARG A 16 -3.96 -10.62 -5.46
CA ARG A 16 -4.88 -10.66 -6.61
C ARG A 16 -4.32 -9.90 -7.81
N ARG A 17 -4.50 -10.43 -9.02
CA ARG A 17 -4.05 -9.78 -10.28
C ARG A 17 -4.74 -8.45 -10.54
N ALA A 18 -5.99 -8.29 -10.11
CA ALA A 18 -6.72 -7.03 -10.18
C ALA A 18 -6.20 -5.96 -9.19
N GLY A 19 -5.33 -6.33 -8.25
CA GLY A 19 -4.84 -5.45 -7.19
C GLY A 19 -3.78 -4.46 -7.65
N ILE A 20 -3.68 -3.34 -6.93
CA ILE A 20 -2.65 -2.31 -7.14
C ILE A 20 -1.25 -2.91 -7.01
N ALA A 21 -1.01 -3.71 -5.96
CA ALA A 21 0.31 -4.28 -5.69
C ALA A 21 0.81 -5.19 -6.81
N TYR A 22 -0.07 -6.02 -7.39
CA TYR A 22 0.26 -6.89 -8.53
C TYR A 22 0.68 -6.08 -9.76
N THR A 23 -0.12 -5.07 -10.12
CA THR A 23 0.20 -4.17 -11.23
C THR A 23 1.52 -3.44 -11.00
N LEU A 24 1.75 -2.93 -9.78
CA LEU A 24 3.00 -2.26 -9.43
C LEU A 24 4.21 -3.22 -9.55
N ALA A 25 4.11 -4.47 -9.12
CA ALA A 25 5.21 -5.43 -9.21
C ALA A 25 5.71 -5.60 -10.65
N GLY A 26 4.81 -5.82 -11.62
CA GLY A 26 5.15 -5.94 -13.02
C GLY A 26 5.67 -4.62 -13.62
N ARG A 27 4.98 -3.50 -13.35
CA ARG A 27 5.34 -2.21 -13.94
C ARG A 27 6.66 -1.65 -13.41
N LEU A 28 6.98 -1.85 -12.13
CA LEU A 28 8.26 -1.42 -11.58
C LEU A 28 9.41 -2.26 -12.15
N ALA A 29 9.18 -3.55 -12.41
CA ALA A 29 10.14 -4.39 -13.12
C ALA A 29 10.38 -3.91 -14.56
N ASP A 30 9.32 -3.49 -15.30
CA ASP A 30 9.45 -2.87 -16.63
C ASP A 30 10.31 -1.59 -16.60
N HIS A 31 10.34 -0.88 -15.46
CA HIS A 31 11.20 0.29 -15.23
C HIS A 31 12.61 -0.05 -14.73
N GLY A 32 13.00 -1.33 -14.72
CA GLY A 32 14.35 -1.79 -14.38
C GLY A 32 14.55 -2.16 -12.91
N ALA A 33 13.49 -2.16 -12.08
CA ALA A 33 13.61 -2.57 -10.69
C ALA A 33 13.69 -4.10 -10.54
N ARG A 34 14.36 -4.54 -9.47
CA ARG A 34 14.27 -5.91 -8.97
C ARG A 34 13.24 -5.93 -7.85
N THR A 35 12.19 -6.72 -8.00
CA THR A 35 11.08 -6.76 -7.03
C THR A 35 11.10 -8.07 -6.23
N PHE A 36 10.68 -7.99 -4.97
CA PHE A 36 10.29 -9.12 -4.13
C PHE A 36 8.90 -8.82 -3.57
N THR A 37 7.99 -9.78 -3.66
CA THR A 37 6.58 -9.58 -3.41
C THR A 37 6.08 -10.44 -2.26
N SER A 38 5.11 -9.93 -1.47
CA SER A 38 4.39 -10.73 -0.50
C SER A 38 2.88 -10.53 -0.57
N GLY A 39 2.12 -11.56 -0.20
CA GLY A 39 0.66 -11.55 -0.19
C GLY A 39 0.08 -12.54 0.81
N TRP A 40 -1.25 -12.46 1.02
CA TRP A 40 -1.99 -13.36 1.90
C TRP A 40 -3.39 -13.63 1.34
N ALA A 41 -3.51 -14.67 0.52
CA ALA A 41 -4.74 -15.04 -0.16
C ALA A 41 -5.92 -15.48 0.74
N PRO A 42 -5.73 -16.08 1.94
CA PRO A 42 -6.85 -16.46 2.79
C PRO A 42 -7.82 -15.34 3.14
N HIS A 43 -7.34 -14.09 3.29
CA HIS A 43 -8.23 -12.94 3.49
C HIS A 43 -9.13 -12.71 2.27
N ASP A 44 -8.59 -12.79 1.05
CA ASP A 44 -9.37 -12.60 -0.17
C ASP A 44 -10.39 -13.72 -0.36
N ALA A 45 -10.06 -14.96 0.04
CA ALA A 45 -10.98 -16.09 -0.03
C ALA A 45 -12.23 -15.92 0.85
N GLU A 46 -12.14 -15.15 1.93
CA GLU A 46 -13.26 -14.83 2.82
C GLU A 46 -14.13 -13.68 2.30
N GLN A 47 -13.69 -12.99 1.25
CA GLN A 47 -14.38 -11.82 0.71
C GLN A 47 -15.24 -12.16 -0.51
N PRO A 48 -16.23 -11.32 -0.86
CA PRO A 48 -17.09 -11.57 -2.03
C PRO A 48 -16.33 -11.69 -3.37
N TRP A 49 -15.14 -11.10 -3.47
CA TRP A 49 -14.31 -11.17 -4.69
C TRP A 49 -13.47 -12.46 -4.81
N GLY A 50 -13.32 -13.23 -3.74
CA GLY A 50 -12.60 -14.50 -3.73
C GLY A 50 -11.06 -14.39 -3.85
N ALA A 51 -10.42 -15.54 -3.70
CA ALA A 51 -8.97 -15.68 -3.93
C ALA A 51 -8.63 -15.70 -5.43
N ASP A 52 -7.40 -15.32 -5.77
CA ASP A 52 -6.84 -15.41 -7.12
C ASP A 52 -5.55 -16.24 -7.08
N ASP A 53 -5.68 -17.54 -7.27
CA ASP A 53 -4.55 -18.49 -7.18
C ASP A 53 -3.46 -18.24 -8.23
N ALA A 54 -3.75 -17.47 -9.29
CA ALA A 54 -2.76 -17.07 -10.29
C ALA A 54 -1.93 -15.86 -9.88
N ALA A 55 -2.29 -15.16 -8.81
CA ALA A 55 -1.50 -14.08 -8.22
C ALA A 55 -0.53 -14.65 -7.18
N ALA A 56 0.52 -15.36 -7.62
CA ALA A 56 1.50 -15.99 -6.74
C ALA A 56 2.56 -14.97 -6.29
N PRO A 57 2.58 -14.53 -5.02
CA PRO A 57 3.68 -13.73 -4.47
C PRO A 57 4.93 -14.60 -4.25
N ASP A 58 6.12 -13.96 -4.18
CA ASP A 58 7.37 -14.67 -3.84
C ASP A 58 7.34 -15.26 -2.43
N LEU A 59 6.60 -14.63 -1.53
CA LEU A 59 6.40 -15.11 -0.16
C LEU A 59 4.95 -14.90 0.31
N SER A 60 4.28 -16.00 0.69
CA SER A 60 2.96 -15.93 1.31
C SER A 60 3.09 -15.93 2.83
N LEU A 61 2.58 -14.89 3.51
CA LEU A 61 2.57 -14.81 4.97
C LEU A 61 1.47 -13.87 5.48
N ASP A 62 0.95 -14.19 6.66
CA ASP A 62 -0.04 -13.36 7.36
C ASP A 62 0.66 -12.23 8.13
N LEU A 63 0.38 -10.99 7.74
CA LEU A 63 0.89 -9.81 8.44
C LEU A 63 0.17 -9.52 9.78
N ALA A 64 -0.88 -10.26 10.14
CA ALA A 64 -1.41 -10.26 11.48
C ALA A 64 -0.45 -10.91 12.50
N ASP A 65 0.44 -11.82 12.07
CA ASP A 65 1.52 -12.36 12.88
C ASP A 65 2.56 -11.24 13.16
N PRO A 66 2.85 -10.89 14.43
CA PRO A 66 3.79 -9.83 14.76
C PRO A 66 5.24 -10.11 14.32
N GLU A 67 5.61 -11.38 14.09
CA GLU A 67 6.94 -11.76 13.62
C GLU A 67 7.06 -11.78 12.08
N ALA A 68 5.94 -11.73 11.36
CA ALA A 68 5.92 -11.77 9.91
C ALA A 68 6.69 -10.62 9.25
N PRO A 69 6.59 -9.35 9.71
CA PRO A 69 7.35 -8.25 9.13
C PRO A 69 8.87 -8.46 9.16
N ALA A 70 9.41 -8.97 10.27
CA ALA A 70 10.84 -9.25 10.40
C ALA A 70 11.29 -10.34 9.43
N ARG A 71 10.53 -11.46 9.37
CA ARG A 71 10.80 -12.57 8.42
C ARG A 71 10.75 -12.09 6.98
N LEU A 72 9.72 -11.29 6.63
CA LEU A 72 9.54 -10.79 5.27
C LEU A 72 10.71 -9.91 4.82
N VAL A 73 11.08 -8.92 5.62
CA VAL A 73 12.18 -8.00 5.27
C VAL A 73 13.51 -8.74 5.21
N ALA A 74 13.77 -9.69 6.12
CA ALA A 74 14.99 -10.51 6.12
C ALA A 74 15.07 -11.36 4.85
N THR A 75 13.97 -12.03 4.43
CA THR A 75 13.93 -12.83 3.22
C THR A 75 14.14 -11.95 1.97
N ALA A 76 13.41 -10.84 1.85
CA ALA A 76 13.55 -9.92 0.73
C ALA A 76 14.99 -9.38 0.60
N ARG A 77 15.64 -9.07 1.73
CA ARG A 77 17.05 -8.63 1.73
C ARG A 77 18.00 -9.70 1.25
N THR A 78 17.78 -10.96 1.59
CA THR A 78 18.58 -12.09 1.12
C THR A 78 18.40 -12.27 -0.39
N GLU A 79 17.18 -12.32 -0.87
CA GLU A 79 16.86 -12.57 -2.28
C GLU A 79 17.30 -11.43 -3.21
N LEU A 80 17.16 -10.19 -2.77
CA LEU A 80 17.52 -9.02 -3.57
C LEU A 80 18.97 -8.53 -3.35
N GLY A 81 19.65 -9.00 -2.31
CA GLY A 81 20.95 -8.46 -1.87
C GLY A 81 20.82 -7.10 -1.17
N GLY A 82 19.66 -6.80 -0.60
CA GLY A 82 19.29 -5.57 0.10
C GLY A 82 17.93 -5.07 -0.35
N VAL A 83 17.39 -4.03 0.32
CA VAL A 83 16.12 -3.39 -0.05
C VAL A 83 16.32 -1.88 -0.04
N ASP A 84 16.01 -1.21 -1.16
CA ASP A 84 16.11 0.24 -1.32
C ASP A 84 14.75 0.93 -1.18
N VAL A 85 13.67 0.22 -1.50
CA VAL A 85 12.30 0.74 -1.48
C VAL A 85 11.38 -0.25 -0.79
N LEU A 86 10.59 0.23 0.17
CA LEU A 86 9.47 -0.49 0.77
C LEU A 86 8.16 0.10 0.26
N LEU A 87 7.37 -0.71 -0.47
CA LEU A 87 5.99 -0.41 -0.85
C LEU A 87 5.03 -1.21 0.03
N ALA A 88 4.46 -0.57 1.05
CA ALA A 88 3.48 -1.18 1.94
C ALA A 88 2.07 -0.97 1.40
N VAL A 89 1.66 -1.82 0.44
CA VAL A 89 0.37 -1.74 -0.27
C VAL A 89 -0.71 -2.60 0.37
N HIS A 90 -0.32 -3.58 1.19
CA HIS A 90 -1.25 -4.50 1.83
C HIS A 90 -2.34 -3.78 2.62
N ALA A 91 -3.52 -4.39 2.65
CA ALA A 91 -4.63 -3.95 3.47
C ALA A 91 -5.59 -5.11 3.76
N ARG A 92 -6.10 -5.15 4.99
CA ARG A 92 -7.29 -5.91 5.36
C ARG A 92 -8.48 -4.96 5.24
N SER A 93 -9.43 -5.31 4.37
CA SER A 93 -10.72 -4.63 4.31
C SER A 93 -11.59 -5.02 5.50
N SER A 94 -12.40 -4.09 5.97
CA SER A 94 -13.36 -4.32 7.05
C SER A 94 -14.59 -3.43 6.85
N THR A 95 -15.75 -4.02 6.89
CA THR A 95 -17.05 -3.38 6.61
C THR A 95 -17.96 -3.39 7.84
N GLN A 96 -17.47 -2.90 8.98
CA GLN A 96 -18.27 -2.75 10.19
C GLN A 96 -18.69 -1.30 10.45
N SER A 97 -20.01 -1.10 10.58
CA SER A 97 -20.60 0.13 11.08
C SER A 97 -20.45 0.22 12.61
N LEU A 98 -20.80 1.37 13.22
CA LEU A 98 -20.72 1.54 14.66
C LEU A 98 -21.54 0.50 15.44
N ALA A 99 -22.70 0.10 14.93
CA ALA A 99 -23.56 -0.90 15.56
C ALA A 99 -23.00 -2.34 15.46
N GLN A 100 -22.15 -2.61 14.49
CA GLN A 100 -21.55 -3.93 14.24
C GLN A 100 -20.13 -4.05 14.80
N LEU A 101 -19.56 -2.92 15.26
CA LEU A 101 -18.16 -2.84 15.64
C LEU A 101 -17.81 -3.80 16.77
N THR A 102 -16.76 -4.58 16.55
CA THR A 102 -16.21 -5.52 17.55
C THR A 102 -14.74 -5.20 17.84
N ALA A 103 -14.31 -5.48 19.07
CA ALA A 103 -12.90 -5.35 19.46
C ALA A 103 -12.00 -6.25 18.60
N GLY A 104 -12.42 -7.50 18.34
CA GLY A 104 -11.64 -8.44 17.53
C GLY A 104 -11.40 -7.96 16.11
N GLU A 105 -12.40 -7.36 15.45
CA GLU A 105 -12.21 -6.81 14.10
C GLU A 105 -11.31 -5.57 14.10
N LEU A 106 -11.45 -4.70 15.10
CA LEU A 106 -10.52 -3.58 15.29
C LEU A 106 -9.09 -4.08 15.47
N ASP A 107 -8.87 -5.01 16.39
CA ASP A 107 -7.53 -5.54 16.70
C ASP A 107 -6.90 -6.18 15.46
N THR A 108 -7.65 -7.02 14.72
CA THR A 108 -7.15 -7.69 13.52
C THR A 108 -6.85 -6.69 12.40
N THR A 109 -7.75 -5.73 12.16
CA THR A 109 -7.54 -4.71 11.12
C THR A 109 -6.35 -3.81 11.44
N PHE A 110 -6.20 -3.39 12.71
CA PHE A 110 -5.01 -2.65 13.14
C PHE A 110 -3.73 -3.49 13.09
N ALA A 111 -3.81 -4.77 13.44
CA ALA A 111 -2.66 -5.68 13.37
C ALA A 111 -2.10 -5.73 11.94
N VAL A 112 -2.97 -5.94 10.94
CA VAL A 112 -2.55 -6.03 9.52
C VAL A 112 -2.19 -4.65 8.97
N ASN A 113 -3.08 -3.67 9.06
CA ASN A 113 -2.90 -2.41 8.33
C ASN A 113 -1.88 -1.48 9.00
N ALA A 114 -1.98 -1.26 10.33
CA ALA A 114 -1.17 -0.26 11.02
C ALA A 114 0.08 -0.86 11.68
N ARG A 115 -0.09 -1.86 12.55
CA ARG A 115 1.04 -2.47 13.28
C ARG A 115 2.06 -3.08 12.32
N ALA A 116 1.61 -3.89 11.36
CA ALA A 116 2.51 -4.52 10.41
C ALA A 116 3.25 -3.49 9.56
N THR A 117 2.58 -2.43 9.09
CA THR A 117 3.23 -1.34 8.36
C THR A 117 4.34 -0.69 9.18
N LEU A 118 4.10 -0.37 10.46
CA LEU A 118 5.14 0.20 11.34
C LEU A 118 6.30 -0.75 11.56
N LEU A 119 6.03 -2.04 11.78
CA LEU A 119 7.06 -3.05 11.94
C LEU A 119 7.87 -3.25 10.66
N LEU A 120 7.24 -3.25 9.48
CA LEU A 120 7.93 -3.30 8.19
C LEU A 120 8.86 -2.09 8.00
N VAL A 121 8.40 -0.88 8.36
CA VAL A 121 9.24 0.34 8.30
C VAL A 121 10.43 0.21 9.26
N ARG A 122 10.22 -0.28 10.49
CA ARG A 122 11.29 -0.52 11.45
C ARG A 122 12.35 -1.48 10.90
N GLU A 123 11.93 -2.64 10.39
CA GLU A 123 12.85 -3.66 9.86
C GLU A 123 13.57 -3.19 8.59
N PHE A 124 12.85 -2.51 7.71
CA PHE A 124 13.44 -1.87 6.54
C PHE A 124 14.53 -0.86 6.96
N ALA A 125 14.18 0.05 7.85
CA ALA A 125 15.12 1.06 8.34
C ALA A 125 16.31 0.42 9.05
N ALA A 126 16.11 -0.55 9.95
CA ALA A 126 17.19 -1.24 10.65
C ALA A 126 18.22 -1.85 9.70
N GLY A 127 17.73 -2.40 8.58
CA GLY A 127 18.57 -3.07 7.59
C GLY A 127 19.02 -2.22 6.42
N PHE A 128 18.61 -0.95 6.33
CA PHE A 128 18.98 -0.08 5.22
C PHE A 128 20.42 0.42 5.36
N ALA A 129 21.23 0.18 4.32
CA ALA A 129 22.64 0.55 4.27
C ALA A 129 22.98 1.44 3.06
N GLY A 130 21.95 1.91 2.30
CA GLY A 130 22.11 2.80 1.17
C GLY A 130 22.05 4.28 1.55
N GLU A 131 22.04 5.14 0.51
CA GLU A 131 21.95 6.61 0.67
C GLU A 131 20.54 7.15 0.34
N HIS A 132 19.74 6.44 -0.44
CA HIS A 132 18.45 6.90 -0.97
C HIS A 132 17.35 5.86 -0.73
N GLY A 133 16.94 5.69 0.55
CA GLY A 133 15.83 4.82 0.92
C GLY A 133 14.46 5.43 0.62
N ARG A 134 13.46 4.59 0.32
CA ARG A 134 12.08 5.02 0.09
C ARG A 134 11.12 4.14 0.86
N VAL A 135 10.23 4.77 1.61
CA VAL A 135 9.06 4.12 2.20
C VAL A 135 7.81 4.76 1.60
N ILE A 136 6.99 3.95 0.97
CA ILE A 136 5.73 4.40 0.38
C ILE A 136 4.62 3.55 0.97
N THR A 137 3.74 4.17 1.74
CA THR A 137 2.57 3.55 2.34
C THR A 137 1.29 3.96 1.60
N PHE A 138 0.19 3.26 1.86
CA PHE A 138 -1.08 3.55 1.22
C PHE A 138 -2.15 3.84 2.27
N SER A 139 -2.76 5.03 2.19
CA SER A 139 -3.97 5.39 2.92
C SER A 139 -5.22 5.06 2.09
N SER A 140 -6.31 5.72 2.36
CA SER A 140 -7.57 5.67 1.62
C SER A 140 -8.21 7.06 1.62
N GLY A 141 -9.37 7.20 1.01
CA GLY A 141 -10.08 8.47 0.91
C GLY A 141 -10.71 9.01 2.19
N GLN A 142 -10.55 8.35 3.34
CA GLN A 142 -11.19 8.71 4.62
C GLN A 142 -10.91 10.14 5.08
N HIS A 143 -9.77 10.72 4.72
CA HIS A 143 -9.42 12.10 5.09
C HIS A 143 -10.08 13.15 4.19
N ARG A 144 -10.73 12.73 3.12
CA ARG A 144 -11.42 13.60 2.16
C ARG A 144 -12.93 13.47 2.21
N GLY A 145 -13.45 12.40 2.80
CA GLY A 145 -14.88 12.22 2.94
C GLY A 145 -15.23 11.06 3.89
N PRO A 146 -16.45 11.09 4.46
CA PRO A 146 -16.87 10.04 5.37
C PRO A 146 -17.07 8.71 4.64
N MET A 147 -16.71 7.62 5.31
CA MET A 147 -16.89 6.24 4.86
C MET A 147 -17.66 5.46 5.96
N PRO A 148 -18.96 5.69 6.11
CA PRO A 148 -19.76 4.99 7.11
C PRO A 148 -19.81 3.48 6.75
N GLY A 149 -19.72 2.65 7.78
CA GLY A 149 -19.70 1.19 7.56
C GLY A 149 -18.32 0.57 7.41
N GLU A 150 -17.24 1.36 7.38
CA GLU A 150 -15.87 0.87 7.25
C GLU A 150 -14.98 1.31 8.42
N LEU A 151 -15.53 1.42 9.63
CA LEU A 151 -14.87 2.08 10.78
C LEU A 151 -13.50 1.47 11.15
N PRO A 152 -13.31 0.14 11.25
CA PRO A 152 -12.00 -0.42 11.54
C PRO A 152 -10.97 -0.11 10.45
N TYR A 153 -11.39 -0.20 9.19
CA TYR A 153 -10.54 0.08 8.04
C TYR A 153 -10.06 1.54 8.03
N ILE A 154 -10.99 2.50 8.07
CA ILE A 154 -10.64 3.93 8.01
C ILE A 154 -9.79 4.37 9.21
N ALA A 155 -10.06 3.82 10.42
CA ALA A 155 -9.26 4.10 11.59
C ALA A 155 -7.80 3.63 11.42
N SER A 156 -7.60 2.42 10.89
CA SER A 156 -6.27 1.88 10.62
C SER A 156 -5.52 2.65 9.54
N LYS A 157 -6.22 3.07 8.47
CA LYS A 157 -5.63 3.88 7.38
C LYS A 157 -5.33 5.32 7.82
N ALA A 158 -6.16 5.90 8.67
CA ALA A 158 -5.89 7.20 9.28
C ALA A 158 -4.64 7.18 10.17
N ALA A 159 -4.41 6.10 10.91
CA ALA A 159 -3.18 5.93 11.71
C ALA A 159 -1.92 5.96 10.83
N ILE A 160 -1.89 5.22 9.72
CA ILE A 160 -0.75 5.21 8.79
C ILE A 160 -0.50 6.60 8.22
N GLN A 161 -1.56 7.26 7.75
CA GLN A 161 -1.47 8.60 7.18
C GLN A 161 -0.89 9.60 8.17
N GLN A 162 -1.39 9.60 9.41
CA GLN A 162 -0.98 10.57 10.44
C GLN A 162 0.43 10.30 10.98
N LEU A 163 0.92 9.06 10.88
CA LEU A 163 2.28 8.69 11.27
C LEU A 163 3.33 9.09 10.21
N THR A 164 2.93 9.31 8.97
CA THR A 164 3.84 9.58 7.84
C THR A 164 4.82 10.74 8.11
N PRO A 165 4.39 11.93 8.59
CA PRO A 165 5.33 13.03 8.86
C PRO A 165 6.32 12.70 9.99
N SER A 166 5.89 11.99 11.02
CA SER A 166 6.75 11.59 12.15
C SER A 166 7.82 10.61 11.71
N LEU A 167 7.45 9.59 10.94
CA LEU A 167 8.39 8.63 10.36
C LEU A 167 9.37 9.31 9.39
N ALA A 168 8.89 10.26 8.59
CA ALA A 168 9.72 11.02 7.67
C ALA A 168 10.80 11.83 8.42
N LEU A 169 10.42 12.52 9.50
CA LEU A 169 11.35 13.30 10.33
C LEU A 169 12.40 12.40 10.99
N GLU A 170 11.98 11.26 11.53
CA GLU A 170 12.87 10.30 12.20
C GLU A 170 13.88 9.66 11.24
N LEU A 171 13.45 9.36 10.01
CA LEU A 171 14.24 8.62 9.04
C LEU A 171 15.05 9.51 8.06
N ALA A 172 14.75 10.80 8.00
CA ALA A 172 15.45 11.75 7.14
C ALA A 172 16.97 11.78 7.34
N PRO A 173 17.53 11.73 8.60
CA PRO A 173 18.99 11.70 8.80
C PRO A 173 19.67 10.46 8.22
N ARG A 174 18.90 9.44 7.86
CA ARG A 174 19.38 8.20 7.24
C ARG A 174 19.20 8.18 5.72
N GLY A 175 18.82 9.29 5.11
CA GLY A 175 18.54 9.37 3.67
C GLY A 175 17.30 8.60 3.23
N ILE A 176 16.35 8.36 4.14
CA ILE A 176 15.10 7.65 3.84
C ILE A 176 13.94 8.65 3.78
N THR A 177 13.26 8.72 2.64
CA THR A 177 11.98 9.46 2.54
C THR A 177 10.82 8.56 2.87
N VAL A 178 9.78 9.12 3.49
CA VAL A 178 8.55 8.42 3.83
C VAL A 178 7.37 9.23 3.30
N ASN A 179 6.58 8.64 2.42
CA ASN A 179 5.37 9.25 1.87
C ASN A 179 4.20 8.28 1.89
N CYS A 180 2.99 8.83 1.98
CA CYS A 180 1.75 8.08 1.94
C CYS A 180 1.00 8.42 0.65
N VAL A 181 0.44 7.43 -0.03
CA VAL A 181 -0.38 7.63 -1.23
C VAL A 181 -1.83 7.32 -0.92
N ASN A 182 -2.73 8.24 -1.25
CA ASN A 182 -4.15 7.97 -1.35
C ASN A 182 -4.50 7.71 -2.82
N PRO A 183 -4.85 6.46 -3.18
CA PRO A 183 -5.10 6.12 -4.58
C PRO A 183 -6.51 6.55 -5.05
N GLY A 184 -7.38 7.01 -4.14
CA GLY A 184 -8.79 7.24 -4.45
C GLY A 184 -9.55 5.95 -4.81
N PRO A 185 -10.68 6.06 -5.50
CA PRO A 185 -11.46 4.91 -5.94
C PRO A 185 -10.79 4.24 -7.15
N VAL A 186 -10.06 3.17 -6.89
CA VAL A 186 -9.42 2.31 -7.90
C VAL A 186 -10.19 1.00 -8.00
N ASP A 187 -10.56 0.62 -9.21
CA ASP A 187 -11.21 -0.66 -9.46
C ASP A 187 -10.19 -1.79 -9.33
N THR A 188 -10.31 -2.52 -8.24
CA THR A 188 -9.57 -3.75 -7.96
C THR A 188 -10.50 -4.95 -7.84
N GLY A 189 -11.73 -4.85 -8.38
CA GLY A 189 -12.72 -5.92 -8.41
C GLY A 189 -13.45 -6.16 -7.08
N TYR A 190 -13.50 -5.16 -6.19
CA TYR A 190 -14.21 -5.29 -4.90
C TYR A 190 -15.59 -4.65 -4.90
N ALA A 191 -15.87 -3.74 -5.83
CA ALA A 191 -17.14 -3.01 -5.91
C ALA A 191 -18.12 -3.70 -6.84
N ASP A 192 -19.39 -3.76 -6.44
CA ASP A 192 -20.47 -4.21 -7.29
C ASP A 192 -20.83 -3.17 -8.39
N ASP A 193 -21.66 -3.55 -9.34
CA ASP A 193 -22.06 -2.70 -10.48
C ASP A 193 -22.75 -1.39 -10.03
N VAL A 194 -23.47 -1.42 -8.92
CA VAL A 194 -24.18 -0.24 -8.38
C VAL A 194 -23.18 0.77 -7.84
N ALA A 195 -22.23 0.31 -7.04
CA ALA A 195 -21.15 1.15 -6.51
C ALA A 195 -20.25 1.65 -7.64
N GLN A 196 -19.96 0.82 -8.64
CA GLN A 196 -19.19 1.22 -9.81
C GLN A 196 -19.87 2.34 -10.58
N ALA A 197 -21.17 2.22 -10.89
CA ALA A 197 -21.93 3.26 -11.58
C ALA A 197 -21.99 4.56 -10.77
N ALA A 198 -22.24 4.48 -9.45
CA ALA A 198 -22.33 5.65 -8.58
C ALA A 198 -21.01 6.42 -8.50
N VAL A 199 -19.88 5.72 -8.31
CA VAL A 199 -18.57 6.35 -8.26
C VAL A 199 -18.19 6.94 -9.62
N ALA A 200 -18.41 6.23 -10.73
CA ALA A 200 -18.13 6.75 -12.07
C ALA A 200 -18.94 8.01 -12.37
N ALA A 201 -20.22 8.07 -11.94
CA ALA A 201 -21.05 9.25 -12.11
C ALA A 201 -20.57 10.46 -11.29
N ALA A 202 -20.05 10.21 -10.07
CA ALA A 202 -19.54 11.26 -9.18
C ALA A 202 -18.08 11.66 -9.46
N HIS A 203 -17.31 10.80 -10.14
CA HIS A 203 -15.89 11.04 -10.39
C HIS A 203 -15.71 12.16 -11.45
N PRO A 204 -14.77 13.12 -11.23
CA PRO A 204 -14.50 14.17 -12.21
C PRO A 204 -14.15 13.64 -13.61
N GLN A 205 -13.43 12.53 -13.69
CA GLN A 205 -13.06 11.87 -14.95
C GLN A 205 -14.11 10.88 -15.46
N ARG A 206 -15.29 10.78 -14.82
CA ARG A 206 -16.40 9.90 -15.22
C ARG A 206 -16.04 8.41 -15.33
N ARG A 207 -15.04 7.97 -14.58
CA ARG A 207 -14.61 6.59 -14.48
C ARG A 207 -13.95 6.32 -13.13
N TRP A 208 -13.86 5.07 -12.76
CA TRP A 208 -12.95 4.62 -11.71
C TRP A 208 -11.50 4.78 -12.15
N GLY A 209 -10.60 4.96 -11.18
CA GLY A 209 -9.19 4.72 -11.39
C GLY A 209 -8.92 3.24 -11.68
N THR A 210 -7.83 2.96 -12.35
CA THR A 210 -7.30 1.62 -12.53
C THR A 210 -5.97 1.50 -11.77
N PRO A 211 -5.49 0.30 -11.43
CA PRO A 211 -4.16 0.13 -10.87
C PRO A 211 -3.05 0.80 -11.68
N HIS A 212 -3.20 0.88 -13.01
CA HIS A 212 -2.25 1.57 -13.89
C HIS A 212 -2.17 3.08 -13.68
N ASP A 213 -3.27 3.73 -13.25
CA ASP A 213 -3.29 5.17 -13.00
C ASP A 213 -2.36 5.58 -11.83
N ILE A 214 -2.03 4.62 -10.94
CA ILE A 214 -1.17 4.85 -9.78
C ILE A 214 0.32 4.70 -10.12
N VAL A 215 0.66 3.95 -11.17
CA VAL A 215 2.03 3.52 -11.51
C VAL A 215 2.99 4.71 -11.63
N ALA A 216 2.62 5.75 -12.39
CA ALA A 216 3.52 6.86 -12.67
C ALA A 216 3.96 7.60 -11.40
N ALA A 217 3.03 7.80 -10.45
CA ALA A 217 3.33 8.43 -9.17
C ALA A 217 4.26 7.55 -8.32
N ILE A 218 4.04 6.23 -8.30
CA ILE A 218 4.89 5.31 -7.54
C ILE A 218 6.28 5.19 -8.16
N VAL A 219 6.39 5.11 -9.49
CA VAL A 219 7.69 5.12 -10.18
C VAL A 219 8.48 6.37 -9.82
N TRP A 220 7.84 7.54 -9.84
CA TRP A 220 8.47 8.78 -9.43
C TRP A 220 8.89 8.77 -7.96
N LEU A 221 8.00 8.39 -7.03
CA LEU A 221 8.29 8.33 -5.60
C LEU A 221 9.38 7.31 -5.25
N ALA A 222 9.50 6.23 -6.00
CA ALA A 222 10.53 5.21 -5.82
C ALA A 222 11.89 5.61 -6.42
N SER A 223 11.93 6.65 -7.26
CA SER A 223 13.12 7.12 -7.97
C SER A 223 13.89 8.20 -7.21
N PRO A 224 15.13 8.52 -7.62
CA PRO A 224 15.87 9.67 -7.10
C PRO A 224 15.21 11.02 -7.39
N ALA A 225 14.35 11.12 -8.40
CA ALA A 225 13.67 12.37 -8.78
C ALA A 225 12.74 12.92 -7.68
N SER A 226 12.41 12.11 -6.66
CA SER A 226 11.60 12.51 -5.51
C SER A 226 12.40 12.74 -4.21
N ASP A 227 13.72 12.88 -4.27
CA ASP A 227 14.59 12.99 -3.08
C ASP A 227 14.17 14.10 -2.11
N TRP A 228 13.57 15.19 -2.61
CA TRP A 228 13.13 16.32 -1.80
C TRP A 228 11.67 16.24 -1.36
N VAL A 229 11.02 15.07 -1.54
CA VAL A 229 9.62 14.84 -1.15
C VAL A 229 9.57 13.81 -0.04
N THR A 230 9.20 14.25 1.17
CA THR A 230 9.06 13.37 2.34
C THR A 230 7.99 13.91 3.29
N GLY A 231 7.37 13.05 4.07
CA GLY A 231 6.33 13.39 5.05
C GLY A 231 4.97 13.74 4.43
N GLN A 232 4.77 13.49 3.13
CA GLN A 232 3.58 13.92 2.42
C GLN A 232 2.54 12.80 2.32
N THR A 233 1.25 13.20 2.34
CA THR A 233 0.15 12.39 1.80
C THR A 233 -0.20 12.94 0.43
N ILE A 234 -0.07 12.11 -0.60
CA ILE A 234 -0.25 12.49 -2.00
C ILE A 234 -1.51 11.81 -2.54
N ASP A 235 -2.49 12.62 -2.94
CA ASP A 235 -3.70 12.13 -3.61
C ASP A 235 -3.38 11.83 -5.08
N VAL A 236 -3.50 10.56 -5.48
CA VAL A 236 -3.33 10.06 -6.86
C VAL A 236 -4.67 9.47 -7.28
N ASP A 237 -5.69 10.31 -7.36
CA ASP A 237 -7.10 9.92 -7.35
C ASP A 237 -7.94 10.52 -8.49
N GLY A 238 -7.30 11.09 -9.51
CA GLY A 238 -7.98 11.70 -10.66
C GLY A 238 -8.88 12.89 -10.32
N GLY A 239 -8.66 13.53 -9.15
CA GLY A 239 -9.43 14.67 -8.68
C GLY A 239 -10.63 14.28 -7.79
N TRP A 240 -10.73 13.01 -7.39
CA TRP A 240 -11.81 12.56 -6.49
C TRP A 240 -11.87 13.36 -5.19
N SER A 241 -10.71 13.66 -4.60
CA SER A 241 -10.60 14.39 -3.33
C SER A 241 -11.01 15.85 -3.39
N VAL A 242 -11.05 16.44 -4.57
CA VAL A 242 -11.36 17.88 -4.78
C VAL A 242 -12.67 18.12 -5.52
N ARG A 243 -13.49 17.07 -5.70
CA ARG A 243 -14.82 17.23 -6.29
C ARG A 243 -15.72 18.08 -5.38
N ALA A 244 -16.59 18.87 -5.98
CA ALA A 244 -17.58 19.69 -5.30
C ALA A 244 -18.68 18.83 -4.65
#